data_de3e048cd3d8b1b19c5e5eb792862a90
#
_entry.id   de3e048cd3d8b1b19c5e5eb792862a90
#
_cell.length_a   1.000
_cell.length_b   1.000
_cell.length_c   1.000
_cell.angle_alpha   90.00
_cell.angle_beta   90.00
_cell.angle_gamma   90.00
#
_symmetry.space_group_name_H-M   'P 1'
#
loop_
_entity.id
_entity.type
_entity.pdbx_description
1 polymer ?
#
loop_
_entity_poly.entity_id
_entity_poly.type
_entity_poly.pdbx_seq_one_letter_code
_entity_poly.pdbx_strand_id
1 'polypeptide(L)'
;MQIGVVVNPFAGLGGAVGLKGTDGPDSVAEALRRGAQAKSGERARVALAHLAERVPGAELTLARGELGEDWSVGLDLRLTIAGPTALTGTARDTKEAVRAMRDKDVIVFAGGDGTARDIASVSEGAGILGIPCGVKMHSGVFGVNPRAAGAMMADLIANPKRVDFVEDAEVMDIDEEALRNGVLAPRLYGLARVPVSRSLMQAAKGGPRLNSAGALSSAAAEIVAEMDFETLYIIGPGT
;
A
#
# COMPACT_ATOMS: atom_id res chain seq x y z
N MET A 1 12.05 16.02 -3.22
CA MET A 1 11.88 15.19 -2.00
C MET A 1 12.71 13.92 -2.13
N GLN A 2 13.28 13.46 -1.05
CA GLN A 2 14.03 12.21 -1.01
C GLN A 2 13.09 11.04 -0.70
N ILE A 3 13.14 9.99 -1.52
CA ILE A 3 12.22 8.85 -1.41
C ILE A 3 13.02 7.57 -1.10
N GLY A 4 12.58 6.86 -0.07
CA GLY A 4 13.00 5.50 0.23
C GLY A 4 11.96 4.49 -0.28
N VAL A 5 12.40 3.32 -0.77
CA VAL A 5 11.49 2.27 -1.27
C VAL A 5 11.81 0.94 -0.60
N VAL A 6 10.78 0.29 -0.08
CA VAL A 6 10.87 -1.05 0.50
C VAL A 6 9.75 -1.96 -0.04
N VAL A 7 10.08 -3.20 -0.29
CA VAL A 7 9.13 -4.24 -0.76
C VAL A 7 9.04 -5.32 0.31
N ASN A 8 7.84 -5.66 0.74
CA ASN A 8 7.63 -6.86 1.51
C ASN A 8 7.42 -8.04 0.54
N PRO A 9 8.39 -8.94 0.36
CA PRO A 9 8.31 -9.98 -0.65
C PRO A 9 7.17 -10.97 -0.42
N PHE A 10 6.67 -11.09 0.80
CA PHE A 10 5.60 -12.02 1.17
C PHE A 10 4.20 -11.39 1.15
N ALA A 11 4.09 -10.09 0.85
CA ALA A 11 2.80 -9.40 0.87
C ALA A 11 1.84 -9.95 -0.20
N GLY A 12 0.60 -10.20 0.24
CA GLY A 12 -0.49 -10.66 -0.65
C GLY A 12 -0.52 -12.16 -0.94
N LEU A 13 0.45 -12.95 -0.45
CA LEU A 13 0.49 -14.41 -0.67
C LEU A 13 -0.75 -15.11 -0.09
N GLY A 14 -1.12 -14.82 1.16
CA GLY A 14 -2.22 -15.51 1.84
C GLY A 14 -3.56 -15.29 1.18
N GLY A 15 -3.87 -14.07 0.78
CA GLY A 15 -5.14 -13.71 0.15
C GLY A 15 -5.41 -14.47 -1.17
N ALA A 16 -4.36 -14.76 -1.93
CA ALA A 16 -4.47 -15.48 -3.21
C ALA A 16 -4.92 -16.94 -3.05
N VAL A 17 -4.69 -17.55 -1.89
CA VAL A 17 -5.00 -18.97 -1.61
C VAL A 17 -5.95 -19.16 -0.45
N GLY A 18 -6.71 -18.11 -0.10
CA GLY A 18 -7.74 -18.16 0.93
C GLY A 18 -7.22 -18.28 2.37
N LEU A 19 -5.93 -17.95 2.59
CA LEU A 19 -5.39 -17.81 3.93
C LEU A 19 -5.68 -16.40 4.48
N LYS A 20 -5.89 -16.31 5.79
CA LYS A 20 -6.27 -15.07 6.49
C LYS A 20 -5.08 -14.13 6.77
N GLY A 21 -3.96 -14.26 6.05
CA GLY A 21 -2.74 -13.48 6.19
C GLY A 21 -1.50 -14.32 5.86
N THR A 22 -0.33 -13.69 5.93
CA THR A 22 0.99 -14.32 5.74
C THR A 22 1.91 -14.00 6.91
N ASP A 23 1.34 -13.81 8.11
CA ASP A 23 2.12 -13.52 9.30
C ASP A 23 2.81 -14.79 9.81
N GLY A 24 4.13 -14.75 9.75
CA GLY A 24 5.02 -15.82 10.21
C GLY A 24 5.39 -16.85 9.12
N PRO A 25 6.51 -17.56 9.36
CA PRO A 25 7.09 -18.48 8.36
C PRO A 25 6.17 -19.65 8.00
N ASP A 26 5.37 -20.13 8.94
CA ASP A 26 4.45 -21.25 8.70
C ASP A 26 3.32 -20.87 7.75
N SER A 27 2.76 -19.66 7.90
CA SER A 27 1.71 -19.13 7.01
C SER A 27 2.25 -18.87 5.60
N VAL A 28 3.48 -18.38 5.48
CA VAL A 28 4.17 -18.20 4.20
C VAL A 28 4.42 -19.56 3.53
N ALA A 29 4.96 -20.53 4.27
CA ALA A 29 5.22 -21.88 3.74
C ALA A 29 3.91 -22.56 3.27
N GLU A 30 2.82 -22.44 4.03
CA GLU A 30 1.52 -22.96 3.65
C GLU A 30 0.95 -22.27 2.40
N ALA A 31 1.09 -20.95 2.30
CA ALA A 31 0.67 -20.20 1.12
C ALA A 31 1.41 -20.68 -0.14
N LEU A 32 2.73 -20.81 -0.05
CA LEU A 32 3.56 -21.32 -1.14
C LEU A 32 3.21 -22.77 -1.52
N ARG A 33 2.98 -23.63 -0.52
CA ARG A 33 2.53 -25.02 -0.73
C ARG A 33 1.19 -25.09 -1.47
N ARG A 34 0.29 -24.12 -1.26
CA ARG A 34 -0.99 -23.96 -1.98
C ARG A 34 -0.83 -23.32 -3.36
N GLY A 35 0.39 -23.02 -3.80
CA GLY A 35 0.66 -22.43 -5.10
C GLY A 35 0.49 -20.90 -5.15
N ALA A 36 0.50 -20.22 -4.01
CA ALA A 36 0.52 -18.76 -4.00
C ALA A 36 1.79 -18.22 -4.65
N GLN A 37 1.66 -17.18 -5.45
CA GLN A 37 2.76 -16.47 -6.07
C GLN A 37 2.91 -15.09 -5.43
N ALA A 38 4.14 -14.73 -5.08
CA ALA A 38 4.47 -13.39 -4.59
C ALA A 38 4.34 -12.39 -5.75
N LYS A 39 3.48 -11.37 -5.56
CA LYS A 39 3.21 -10.32 -6.57
C LYS A 39 3.70 -8.94 -6.16
N SER A 40 4.19 -8.81 -4.94
CA SER A 40 4.61 -7.50 -4.39
C SER A 40 5.75 -6.89 -5.17
N GLY A 41 6.75 -7.68 -5.51
CA GLY A 41 7.88 -7.24 -6.31
C GLY A 41 7.50 -6.81 -7.73
N GLU A 42 6.68 -7.59 -8.42
CA GLU A 42 6.16 -7.22 -9.75
C GLU A 42 5.37 -5.90 -9.68
N ARG A 43 4.56 -5.70 -8.63
CA ARG A 43 3.80 -4.47 -8.43
C ARG A 43 4.72 -3.28 -8.11
N ALA A 44 5.77 -3.49 -7.31
CA ALA A 44 6.81 -2.49 -7.10
C ALA A 44 7.49 -2.11 -8.41
N ARG A 45 7.85 -3.10 -9.24
CA ARG A 45 8.44 -2.86 -10.55
C ARG A 45 7.55 -2.01 -11.46
N VAL A 46 6.23 -2.27 -11.48
CA VAL A 46 5.27 -1.46 -12.25
C VAL A 46 5.28 0.00 -11.80
N ALA A 47 5.31 0.25 -10.49
CA ALA A 47 5.38 1.61 -9.95
C ALA A 47 6.71 2.30 -10.28
N LEU A 48 7.84 1.60 -10.10
CA LEU A 48 9.18 2.10 -10.40
C LEU A 48 9.38 2.38 -11.90
N ALA A 49 8.88 1.50 -12.77
CA ALA A 49 8.93 1.70 -14.21
C ALA A 49 8.12 2.94 -14.62
N HIS A 50 6.92 3.12 -14.06
CA HIS A 50 6.11 4.30 -14.34
C HIS A 50 6.75 5.60 -13.83
N LEU A 51 7.43 5.56 -12.69
CA LEU A 51 8.26 6.67 -12.22
C LEU A 51 9.38 6.98 -13.21
N ALA A 52 10.17 5.96 -13.63
CA ALA A 52 11.30 6.12 -14.53
C ALA A 52 10.88 6.69 -15.90
N GLU A 53 9.70 6.27 -16.41
CA GLU A 53 9.10 6.84 -17.63
C GLU A 53 8.80 8.34 -17.51
N ARG A 54 8.34 8.78 -16.33
CA ARG A 54 7.94 10.19 -16.11
C ARG A 54 9.08 11.09 -15.66
N VAL A 55 10.05 10.54 -14.93
CA VAL A 55 11.21 11.24 -14.40
C VAL A 55 12.47 10.39 -14.62
N PRO A 56 13.00 10.36 -15.86
CA PRO A 56 14.22 9.63 -16.17
C PRO A 56 15.38 10.05 -15.26
N GLY A 57 16.15 9.09 -14.78
CA GLY A 57 17.26 9.35 -13.86
C GLY A 57 16.83 9.78 -12.44
N ALA A 58 15.58 9.55 -12.04
CA ALA A 58 15.12 9.85 -10.68
C ALA A 58 16.00 9.19 -9.62
N GLU A 59 16.31 9.95 -8.56
CA GLU A 59 17.13 9.48 -7.45
C GLU A 59 16.28 8.84 -6.37
N LEU A 60 16.59 7.58 -6.01
CA LEU A 60 15.89 6.82 -4.98
C LEU A 60 16.87 6.11 -4.05
N THR A 61 16.44 5.87 -2.82
CA THR A 61 17.09 4.90 -1.94
C THR A 61 16.23 3.64 -1.89
N LEU A 62 16.76 2.50 -2.34
CA LEU A 62 16.07 1.22 -2.32
C LEU A 62 16.60 0.33 -1.20
N ALA A 63 15.71 -0.46 -0.61
CA ALA A 63 16.15 -1.53 0.27
C ALA A 63 16.90 -2.60 -0.56
N ARG A 64 17.86 -3.27 0.08
CA ARG A 64 18.75 -4.24 -0.57
C ARG A 64 18.00 -5.47 -1.10
N GLY A 65 18.44 -5.98 -2.25
CA GLY A 65 18.00 -7.24 -2.85
C GLY A 65 16.49 -7.28 -3.08
N GLU A 66 15.85 -8.40 -2.71
CA GLU A 66 14.41 -8.62 -2.91
C GLU A 66 13.51 -7.65 -2.11
N LEU A 67 14.06 -6.97 -1.10
CA LEU A 67 13.35 -5.90 -0.39
C LEU A 67 13.23 -4.60 -1.20
N GLY A 68 13.79 -4.52 -2.41
CA GLY A 68 13.66 -3.32 -3.24
C GLY A 68 14.53 -3.30 -4.50
N GLU A 69 15.84 -3.47 -4.35
CA GLU A 69 16.87 -3.32 -5.39
C GLU A 69 16.59 -4.17 -6.63
N ASP A 70 16.24 -5.44 -6.45
CA ASP A 70 16.05 -6.41 -7.55
C ASP A 70 14.92 -5.99 -8.50
N TRP A 71 13.95 -5.23 -8.02
CA TRP A 71 12.79 -4.79 -8.79
C TRP A 71 13.03 -3.56 -9.65
N SER A 72 14.20 -2.96 -9.53
CA SER A 72 14.62 -1.77 -10.29
C SER A 72 15.53 -2.08 -11.49
N VAL A 73 15.96 -3.33 -11.64
CA VAL A 73 16.92 -3.73 -12.67
C VAL A 73 16.46 -3.33 -14.07
N GLY A 74 17.34 -2.61 -14.80
CA GLY A 74 17.07 -2.15 -16.16
C GLY A 74 16.18 -0.90 -16.27
N LEU A 75 15.82 -0.25 -15.15
CA LEU A 75 15.11 1.04 -15.15
C LEU A 75 16.11 2.20 -15.12
N ASP A 76 15.76 3.30 -15.77
CA ASP A 76 16.55 4.54 -15.75
C ASP A 76 16.35 5.30 -14.43
N LEU A 77 17.02 4.81 -13.38
CA LEU A 77 16.99 5.34 -12.01
C LEU A 77 18.39 5.44 -11.44
N ARG A 78 18.64 6.44 -10.61
CA ARG A 78 19.86 6.57 -9.81
C ARG A 78 19.61 6.05 -8.40
N LEU A 79 20.35 5.03 -8.00
CA LEU A 79 20.05 4.27 -6.81
C LEU A 79 21.11 4.40 -5.74
N THR A 80 20.65 4.60 -4.51
CA THR A 80 21.39 4.33 -3.28
C THR A 80 20.77 3.09 -2.63
N ILE A 81 21.60 2.16 -2.15
CA ILE A 81 21.10 0.92 -1.52
C ILE A 81 21.31 1.00 -0.02
N ALA A 82 20.25 0.71 0.74
CA ALA A 82 20.24 0.73 2.21
C ALA A 82 19.61 -0.55 2.79
N GLY A 83 19.68 -0.69 4.11
CA GLY A 83 19.01 -1.77 4.84
C GLY A 83 19.85 -3.02 5.08
N PRO A 84 19.24 -4.08 5.61
CA PRO A 84 19.93 -5.26 6.09
C PRO A 84 20.63 -6.03 4.96
N THR A 85 21.77 -6.63 5.27
CA THR A 85 22.53 -7.50 4.35
C THR A 85 22.13 -8.96 4.45
N ALA A 86 21.52 -9.37 5.57
CA ALA A 86 21.00 -10.69 5.80
C ALA A 86 19.50 -10.59 6.16
N LEU A 87 18.67 -11.40 5.52
CA LEU A 87 17.24 -11.39 5.72
C LEU A 87 16.82 -12.49 6.69
N THR A 88 15.86 -12.18 7.55
CA THR A 88 15.24 -13.11 8.49
C THR A 88 13.95 -13.73 7.93
N GLY A 89 13.39 -13.16 6.85
CA GLY A 89 12.10 -13.54 6.28
C GLY A 89 10.90 -13.09 7.14
N THR A 90 11.11 -12.08 7.99
CA THR A 90 10.08 -11.56 8.89
C THR A 90 9.87 -10.06 8.73
N ALA A 91 8.83 -9.50 9.36
CA ALA A 91 8.56 -8.06 9.42
C ALA A 91 9.74 -7.23 9.94
N ARG A 92 10.68 -7.86 10.65
CA ARG A 92 11.91 -7.23 11.12
C ARG A 92 12.74 -6.66 9.98
N ASP A 93 12.85 -7.38 8.86
CA ASP A 93 13.64 -6.95 7.70
C ASP A 93 13.10 -5.65 7.10
N THR A 94 11.78 -5.58 6.94
CA THR A 94 11.08 -4.35 6.49
C THR A 94 11.34 -3.19 7.46
N LYS A 95 11.20 -3.42 8.76
CA LYS A 95 11.43 -2.37 9.78
C LYS A 95 12.89 -1.90 9.82
N GLU A 96 13.84 -2.80 9.68
CA GLU A 96 15.27 -2.45 9.62
C GLU A 96 15.62 -1.68 8.35
N ALA A 97 15.04 -2.05 7.20
CA ALA A 97 15.19 -1.30 5.95
C ALA A 97 14.66 0.13 6.08
N VAL A 98 13.47 0.32 6.67
CA VAL A 98 12.89 1.65 6.90
C VAL A 98 13.75 2.48 7.84
N ARG A 99 14.25 1.90 8.95
CA ARG A 99 15.16 2.61 9.87
C ARG A 99 16.46 3.04 9.20
N ALA A 100 16.98 2.26 8.25
CA ALA A 100 18.16 2.64 7.47
C ALA A 100 17.88 3.79 6.49
N MET A 101 16.61 4.13 6.27
CA MET A 101 16.13 5.21 5.40
C MET A 101 15.40 6.32 6.20
N ARG A 102 15.66 6.45 7.50
CA ARG A 102 15.01 7.44 8.39
C ARG A 102 15.20 8.91 8.00
N ASP A 103 16.18 9.19 7.14
CA ASP A 103 16.48 10.51 6.60
C ASP A 103 15.63 10.86 5.36
N LYS A 104 14.75 9.98 4.92
CA LYS A 104 13.92 10.20 3.74
C LYS A 104 12.63 10.94 4.08
N ASP A 105 12.19 11.80 3.15
CA ASP A 105 10.95 12.55 3.29
C ASP A 105 9.71 11.66 3.20
N VAL A 106 9.79 10.62 2.34
CA VAL A 106 8.71 9.66 2.09
C VAL A 106 9.26 8.25 1.96
N ILE A 107 8.62 7.31 2.65
CA ILE A 107 8.83 5.87 2.48
C ILE A 107 7.72 5.31 1.60
N VAL A 108 8.09 4.83 0.42
CA VAL A 108 7.20 4.10 -0.48
C VAL A 108 7.37 2.60 -0.22
N PHE A 109 6.26 1.89 -0.11
CA PHE A 109 6.35 0.47 0.18
C PHE A 109 5.40 -0.37 -0.68
N ALA A 110 5.82 -1.56 -1.08
CA ALA A 110 4.94 -2.55 -1.68
C ALA A 110 4.49 -3.55 -0.62
N GLY A 111 3.19 -3.56 -0.31
CA GLY A 111 2.66 -4.35 0.79
C GLY A 111 1.14 -4.32 0.91
N GLY A 112 0.65 -4.84 2.02
CA GLY A 112 -0.74 -4.76 2.50
C GLY A 112 -0.84 -4.00 3.82
N ASP A 113 -2.00 -4.08 4.50
CA ASP A 113 -2.27 -3.38 5.75
C ASP A 113 -1.27 -3.74 6.88
N GLY A 114 -0.90 -5.02 7.03
CA GLY A 114 0.13 -5.43 7.99
C GLY A 114 1.49 -4.77 7.71
N THR A 115 1.88 -4.63 6.43
CA THR A 115 3.11 -3.92 6.07
C THR A 115 2.99 -2.42 6.37
N ALA A 116 1.83 -1.82 6.11
CA ALA A 116 1.56 -0.42 6.44
C ALA A 116 1.71 -0.16 7.94
N ARG A 117 1.13 -1.05 8.79
CA ARG A 117 1.26 -1.01 10.25
C ARG A 117 2.71 -1.08 10.69
N ASP A 118 3.48 -2.04 10.14
CA ASP A 118 4.88 -2.22 10.50
C ASP A 118 5.73 -1.01 10.15
N ILE A 119 5.52 -0.42 8.97
CA ILE A 119 6.24 0.78 8.52
C ILE A 119 5.84 2.00 9.32
N ALA A 120 4.55 2.25 9.55
CA ALA A 120 4.08 3.36 10.36
C ALA A 120 4.67 3.35 11.77
N SER A 121 4.92 2.16 12.34
CA SER A 121 5.53 2.01 13.66
C SER A 121 6.99 2.46 13.75
N VAL A 122 7.68 2.69 12.62
CA VAL A 122 9.12 2.99 12.56
C VAL A 122 9.50 4.13 11.60
N SER A 123 8.52 4.76 10.93
CA SER A 123 8.76 5.80 9.92
C SER A 123 9.15 7.17 10.50
N GLU A 124 9.06 7.36 11.82
CA GLU A 124 9.55 8.55 12.56
C GLU A 124 9.13 9.90 11.94
N GLY A 125 7.89 10.00 11.42
CA GLY A 125 7.35 11.22 10.82
C GLY A 125 7.59 11.38 9.32
N ALA A 126 8.33 10.47 8.66
CA ALA A 126 8.34 10.41 7.21
C ALA A 126 6.93 10.15 6.66
N GLY A 127 6.59 10.74 5.51
CA GLY A 127 5.37 10.36 4.81
C GLY A 127 5.43 8.91 4.36
N ILE A 128 4.29 8.22 4.30
CA ILE A 128 4.23 6.86 3.76
C ILE A 128 3.30 6.78 2.55
N LEU A 129 3.66 5.96 1.57
CA LEU A 129 2.88 5.71 0.35
C LEU A 129 2.91 4.22 0.02
N GLY A 130 1.76 3.57 0.05
CA GLY A 130 1.64 2.14 -0.24
C GLY A 130 1.40 1.86 -1.73
N ILE A 131 2.20 0.95 -2.29
CA ILE A 131 1.92 0.26 -3.55
C ILE A 131 1.05 -0.95 -3.20
N PRO A 132 -0.22 -0.98 -3.64
CA PRO A 132 -1.16 -1.98 -3.15
C PRO A 132 -0.82 -3.40 -3.62
N CYS A 133 -0.67 -4.36 -2.70
CA CYS A 133 -0.37 -5.76 -2.99
C CYS A 133 -1.47 -6.73 -2.55
N GLY A 134 -2.43 -6.27 -1.77
CA GLY A 134 -3.60 -7.04 -1.32
C GLY A 134 -4.84 -6.81 -2.18
N VAL A 135 -5.89 -7.59 -1.93
CA VAL A 135 -7.21 -7.49 -2.58
C VAL A 135 -8.22 -6.71 -1.73
N LYS A 136 -8.03 -6.69 -0.43
CA LYS A 136 -8.84 -5.95 0.55
C LYS A 136 -7.90 -5.17 1.45
N MET A 137 -7.82 -3.86 1.25
CA MET A 137 -7.00 -2.98 2.09
C MET A 137 -7.90 -1.93 2.72
N HIS A 138 -7.63 -1.64 3.98
CA HIS A 138 -8.45 -0.77 4.83
C HIS A 138 -7.75 0.55 5.14
N SER A 139 -6.41 0.57 5.11
CA SER A 139 -5.61 1.75 5.39
C SER A 139 -5.70 2.80 4.28
N GLY A 140 -5.75 4.06 4.67
CA GLY A 140 -5.79 5.22 3.76
C GLY A 140 -4.45 5.62 3.16
N VAL A 141 -3.44 4.74 3.18
CA VAL A 141 -2.05 5.04 2.78
C VAL A 141 -1.70 4.57 1.36
N PHE A 142 -2.63 3.92 0.67
CA PHE A 142 -2.34 3.25 -0.61
C PHE A 142 -2.71 4.10 -1.83
N GLY A 143 -1.87 4.04 -2.86
CA GLY A 143 -2.29 4.42 -4.21
C GLY A 143 -3.43 3.51 -4.71
N VAL A 144 -4.27 4.00 -5.63
CA VAL A 144 -5.38 3.20 -6.19
C VAL A 144 -4.90 1.95 -6.93
N ASN A 145 -3.68 2.01 -7.49
CA ASN A 145 -2.99 0.90 -8.13
C ASN A 145 -1.48 1.19 -8.20
N PRO A 146 -0.63 0.23 -8.61
CA PRO A 146 0.82 0.44 -8.69
C PRO A 146 1.24 1.61 -9.59
N ARG A 147 0.60 1.82 -10.74
CA ARG A 147 0.92 2.95 -11.63
C ARG A 147 0.59 4.29 -10.98
N ALA A 148 -0.52 4.38 -10.24
CA ALA A 148 -0.88 5.58 -9.49
C ALA A 148 0.15 5.90 -8.39
N ALA A 149 0.66 4.89 -7.69
CA ALA A 149 1.76 5.08 -6.74
C ALA A 149 3.04 5.59 -7.44
N GLY A 150 3.40 5.04 -8.61
CA GLY A 150 4.52 5.53 -9.44
C GLY A 150 4.31 6.97 -9.93
N ALA A 151 3.09 7.34 -10.31
CA ALA A 151 2.74 8.70 -10.68
C ALA A 151 2.90 9.67 -9.51
N MET A 152 2.45 9.27 -8.30
CA MET A 152 2.64 10.07 -7.08
C MET A 152 4.13 10.25 -6.74
N MET A 153 4.94 9.20 -6.87
CA MET A 153 6.40 9.30 -6.71
C MET A 153 6.99 10.33 -7.69
N ALA A 154 6.55 10.31 -8.95
CA ALA A 154 7.01 11.27 -9.96
C ALA A 154 6.61 12.71 -9.59
N ASP A 155 5.40 12.92 -9.11
CA ASP A 155 4.94 14.24 -8.67
C ASP A 155 5.70 14.73 -7.43
N LEU A 156 5.99 13.85 -6.46
CA LEU A 156 6.81 14.15 -5.28
C LEU A 156 8.24 14.58 -5.64
N ILE A 157 8.83 14.00 -6.69
CA ILE A 157 10.19 14.34 -7.14
C ILE A 157 10.18 15.60 -8.02
N ALA A 158 9.31 15.65 -9.03
CA ALA A 158 9.31 16.72 -10.04
C ALA A 158 8.66 18.01 -9.51
N ASN A 159 7.61 17.90 -8.68
CA ASN A 159 6.80 19.02 -8.23
C ASN A 159 6.45 18.96 -6.74
N PRO A 160 7.42 18.83 -5.82
CA PRO A 160 7.17 18.57 -4.39
C PRO A 160 6.27 19.63 -3.73
N LYS A 161 6.31 20.88 -4.21
CA LYS A 161 5.48 21.98 -3.69
C LYS A 161 4.01 21.91 -4.08
N ARG A 162 3.64 21.00 -5.01
CA ARG A 162 2.26 20.81 -5.48
C ARG A 162 1.59 19.57 -4.89
N VAL A 163 2.32 18.81 -4.11
CA VAL A 163 1.79 17.63 -3.42
C VAL A 163 1.45 18.03 -2.01
N ASP A 164 0.18 17.93 -1.68
CA ASP A 164 -0.31 18.12 -0.32
C ASP A 164 -0.13 16.83 0.49
N PHE A 165 -0.17 16.96 1.82
CA PHE A 165 -0.10 15.82 2.74
C PHE A 165 -1.28 15.87 3.71
N VAL A 166 -1.81 14.70 4.03
CA VAL A 166 -2.72 14.46 5.14
C VAL A 166 -1.90 13.86 6.27
N GLU A 167 -2.02 14.41 7.48
CA GLU A 167 -1.21 14.01 8.65
C GLU A 167 -1.88 12.88 9.47
N ASP A 168 -3.15 12.61 9.23
CA ASP A 168 -4.02 11.73 10.01
C ASP A 168 -4.65 10.59 9.19
N ALA A 169 -3.98 10.13 8.15
CA ALA A 169 -4.44 8.98 7.39
C ALA A 169 -4.43 7.72 8.26
N GLU A 170 -5.56 7.04 8.32
CA GLU A 170 -5.74 5.85 9.15
C GLU A 170 -4.91 4.67 8.65
N VAL A 171 -4.12 4.07 9.56
CA VAL A 171 -3.44 2.80 9.35
C VAL A 171 -4.26 1.72 10.05
N MET A 172 -4.95 0.93 9.25
CA MET A 172 -5.87 -0.12 9.68
C MET A 172 -5.26 -1.48 9.41
N ASP A 173 -5.56 -2.44 10.27
CA ASP A 173 -5.25 -3.85 10.02
C ASP A 173 -6.30 -4.73 10.70
N ILE A 174 -6.36 -6.00 10.35
CA ILE A 174 -7.29 -6.94 10.96
C ILE A 174 -6.80 -7.27 12.36
N ASP A 175 -7.72 -7.22 13.34
CA ASP A 175 -7.44 -7.69 14.69
C ASP A 175 -7.29 -9.23 14.67
N GLU A 176 -6.05 -9.72 14.88
CA GLU A 176 -5.74 -11.14 14.82
C GLU A 176 -6.44 -11.95 15.94
N GLU A 177 -6.65 -11.34 17.12
CA GLU A 177 -7.33 -12.00 18.23
C GLU A 177 -8.80 -12.16 17.94
N ALA A 178 -9.46 -11.10 17.43
CA ALA A 178 -10.83 -11.17 16.96
C ALA A 178 -10.98 -12.20 15.83
N LEU A 179 -10.01 -12.24 14.92
CA LEU A 179 -10.00 -13.17 13.79
C LEU A 179 -9.87 -14.64 14.23
N ARG A 180 -9.04 -14.95 15.25
CA ARG A 180 -8.97 -16.31 15.84
C ARG A 180 -10.30 -16.75 16.44
N ASN A 181 -11.08 -15.79 16.96
CA ASN A 181 -12.42 -16.00 17.46
C ASN A 181 -13.51 -15.97 16.38
N GLY A 182 -13.13 -15.96 15.10
CA GLY A 182 -14.05 -15.98 13.95
C GLY A 182 -14.66 -14.62 13.59
N VAL A 183 -14.24 -13.53 14.24
CA VAL A 183 -14.74 -12.18 14.00
C VAL A 183 -13.75 -11.41 13.13
N LEU A 184 -14.18 -10.97 11.94
CA LEU A 184 -13.39 -10.10 11.07
C LEU A 184 -13.62 -8.65 11.50
N ALA A 185 -12.70 -8.10 12.30
CA ALA A 185 -12.77 -6.74 12.82
C ALA A 185 -11.53 -5.93 12.39
N PRO A 186 -11.69 -4.91 11.53
CA PRO A 186 -10.63 -3.93 11.30
C PRO A 186 -10.38 -3.13 12.59
N ARG A 187 -9.09 -2.91 12.90
CA ARG A 187 -8.64 -2.14 14.05
C ARG A 187 -7.74 -1.01 13.60
N LEU A 188 -7.88 0.16 14.21
CA LEU A 188 -6.96 1.28 14.02
C LEU A 188 -5.66 1.02 14.81
N TYR A 189 -4.53 1.02 14.11
CA TYR A 189 -3.20 0.84 14.69
C TYR A 189 -2.43 2.15 14.82
N GLY A 190 -2.79 3.17 14.05
CA GLY A 190 -2.16 4.48 14.13
C GLY A 190 -2.61 5.41 13.01
N LEU A 191 -2.00 6.59 13.02
CA LEU A 191 -2.17 7.60 12.00
C LEU A 191 -0.83 7.81 11.28
N ALA A 192 -0.88 8.15 10.01
CA ALA A 192 0.30 8.36 9.20
C ALA A 192 0.17 9.61 8.33
N ARG A 193 1.32 10.23 8.05
CA ARG A 193 1.43 11.30 7.06
C ARG A 193 1.47 10.69 5.66
N VAL A 194 0.59 11.13 4.76
CA VAL A 194 0.41 10.52 3.43
C VAL A 194 0.33 11.60 2.37
N PRO A 195 1.07 11.49 1.25
CA PRO A 195 0.88 12.39 0.11
C PRO A 195 -0.49 12.17 -0.52
N VAL A 196 -1.19 13.26 -0.88
CA VAL A 196 -2.55 13.17 -1.38
C VAL A 196 -2.69 13.68 -2.80
N SER A 197 -3.46 12.93 -3.59
CA SER A 197 -4.02 13.34 -4.86
C SER A 197 -5.37 12.66 -5.01
N ARG A 198 -6.40 13.41 -5.34
CA ARG A 198 -7.77 12.89 -5.43
C ARG A 198 -7.92 11.72 -6.42
N SER A 199 -7.06 11.68 -7.44
CA SER A 199 -7.11 10.65 -8.49
C SER A 199 -6.13 9.50 -8.30
N LEU A 200 -5.13 9.64 -7.42
CA LEU A 200 -4.01 8.69 -7.30
C LEU A 200 -4.04 7.87 -6.01
N MET A 201 -4.77 8.32 -4.98
CA MET A 201 -4.84 7.66 -3.69
C MET A 201 -6.19 6.98 -3.47
N GLN A 202 -6.18 5.85 -2.77
CA GLN A 202 -7.42 5.23 -2.30
C GLN A 202 -8.02 6.11 -1.19
N ALA A 203 -9.33 6.34 -1.26
CA ALA A 203 -10.03 6.91 -0.12
C ALA A 203 -9.95 5.91 1.05
N ALA A 204 -9.57 6.38 2.24
CA ALA A 204 -9.71 5.59 3.44
C ALA A 204 -11.19 5.21 3.60
N LYS A 205 -11.49 3.93 3.85
CA LYS A 205 -12.86 3.48 4.10
C LYS A 205 -13.45 4.04 5.41
N GLY A 206 -12.78 4.98 6.06
CA GLY A 206 -13.15 5.67 7.30
C GLY A 206 -12.89 7.17 7.29
N GLY A 207 -12.60 7.77 6.12
CA GLY A 207 -12.35 9.22 5.99
C GLY A 207 -13.46 10.07 6.62
N PRO A 208 -13.20 11.38 6.88
CA PRO A 208 -14.13 12.22 7.61
C PRO A 208 -15.53 12.04 7.04
N ARG A 209 -16.48 11.70 7.90
CA ARG A 209 -17.89 11.55 7.57
C ARG A 209 -18.43 12.88 7.02
N LEU A 210 -18.13 13.18 5.77
CA LEU A 210 -18.97 14.05 4.97
C LEU A 210 -20.31 13.35 4.94
N ASN A 211 -21.21 13.78 5.84
CA ASN A 211 -22.61 13.38 5.96
C ASN A 211 -22.96 12.17 5.08
N SER A 212 -22.53 11.00 5.50
CA SER A 212 -22.59 9.77 4.69
C SER A 212 -24.02 9.43 4.26
N ALA A 213 -25.01 9.84 5.05
CA ALA A 213 -26.42 9.68 4.72
C ALA A 213 -26.82 10.56 3.52
N GLY A 214 -26.38 11.79 3.43
CA GLY A 214 -26.69 12.66 2.29
C GLY A 214 -26.00 12.24 0.99
N ALA A 215 -24.71 11.85 1.08
CA ALA A 215 -23.96 11.37 -0.08
C ALA A 215 -24.49 10.03 -0.61
N LEU A 216 -24.86 9.11 0.30
CA LEU A 216 -25.49 7.84 -0.06
C LEU A 216 -26.88 8.05 -0.66
N SER A 217 -27.68 8.97 -0.11
CA SER A 217 -29.01 9.30 -0.64
C SER A 217 -28.90 9.93 -2.04
N SER A 218 -27.93 10.81 -2.28
CA SER A 218 -27.70 11.41 -3.60
C SER A 218 -27.24 10.37 -4.62
N ALA A 219 -26.28 9.51 -4.27
CA ALA A 219 -25.82 8.43 -5.13
C ALA A 219 -26.94 7.43 -5.44
N ALA A 220 -27.75 7.06 -4.43
CA ALA A 220 -28.91 6.19 -4.64
C ALA A 220 -29.96 6.82 -5.55
N ALA A 221 -30.24 8.12 -5.39
CA ALA A 221 -31.18 8.84 -6.23
C ALA A 221 -30.70 8.93 -7.70
N GLU A 222 -29.39 9.12 -7.92
CA GLU A 222 -28.80 9.16 -9.26
C GLU A 222 -28.89 7.78 -9.94
N ILE A 223 -28.55 6.70 -9.22
CA ILE A 223 -28.67 5.32 -9.72
C ILE A 223 -30.14 5.01 -10.07
N VAL A 224 -31.08 5.36 -9.19
CA VAL A 224 -32.52 5.14 -9.43
C VAL A 224 -33.03 5.95 -10.63
N ALA A 225 -32.51 7.15 -10.83
CA ALA A 225 -32.90 7.99 -11.97
C ALA A 225 -32.43 7.42 -13.33
N GLU A 226 -31.35 6.63 -13.33
CA GLU A 226 -30.82 5.95 -14.51
C GLU A 226 -31.44 4.54 -14.75
N MET A 227 -32.25 4.03 -13.80
CA MET A 227 -32.91 2.73 -13.94
C MET A 227 -34.09 2.81 -14.93
N ASP A 228 -34.15 1.86 -15.84
CA ASP A 228 -35.31 1.67 -16.72
C ASP A 228 -36.24 0.55 -16.22
N PHE A 229 -37.50 0.58 -16.64
CA PHE A 229 -38.52 -0.36 -16.17
C PHE A 229 -38.46 -1.76 -16.82
N GLU A 230 -37.62 -1.93 -17.86
CA GLU A 230 -37.51 -3.20 -18.59
C GLU A 230 -36.30 -4.03 -18.18
N THR A 231 -35.39 -3.44 -17.35
CA THR A 231 -34.16 -4.08 -16.90
C THR A 231 -34.29 -4.61 -15.47
N LEU A 232 -33.89 -5.86 -15.25
CA LEU A 232 -33.79 -6.46 -13.90
C LEU A 232 -32.50 -5.99 -13.22
N TYR A 233 -32.64 -5.23 -12.16
CA TYR A 233 -31.52 -4.80 -11.31
C TYR A 233 -31.36 -5.70 -10.09
N ILE A 234 -30.19 -6.25 -9.85
CA ILE A 234 -29.87 -7.07 -8.69
C ILE A 234 -28.99 -6.27 -7.74
N ILE A 235 -29.52 -5.92 -6.58
CA ILE A 235 -28.79 -5.20 -5.54
C ILE A 235 -28.23 -6.23 -4.57
N GLY A 236 -26.89 -6.35 -4.52
CA GLY A 236 -26.19 -7.22 -3.57
C GLY A 236 -25.68 -6.45 -2.35
N PRO A 237 -25.39 -7.13 -1.23
CA PRO A 237 -24.67 -6.51 -0.12
C PRO A 237 -23.30 -6.09 -0.59
N GLY A 238 -22.90 -4.85 -0.29
CA GLY A 238 -21.53 -4.38 -0.47
C GLY A 238 -20.57 -5.22 0.40
N THR A 239 -19.38 -5.50 -0.12
CA THR A 239 -18.34 -6.22 0.63
C THR A 239 -17.42 -5.27 1.34
#